data_63a2b579634c9c82d4701f6b7bb5a3a1
#
_entry.id   63a2b579634c9c82d4701f6b7bb5a3a1
#
_cell.length_a   1.000
_cell.length_b   1.000
_cell.length_c   1.000
_cell.angle_alpha   90.00
_cell.angle_beta   90.00
_cell.angle_gamma   90.00
#
_symmetry.space_group_name_H-M   'P 1'
#
loop_
_entity.id
_entity.type
_entity.pdbx_description
1 polymer ?
#
loop_
_entity_poly.entity_id
_entity_poly.type
_entity_poly.pdbx_seq_one_letter_code
_entity_poly.pdbx_strand_id
1 'polypeptide(L)'
;MDAATAIPSLQLAWTLRTVPCNLCGSTDYRELYPARLERLADRDIQEIFACTSSAFGECGPIVRCTACGFVYQNPQPEPGTVLSAYESIVDVRYAEEREGRVHTFGRALAELEEYAVPGRLLDVGSHLGVFVEVAREGGWDAEGVEPSRWAANVARNRSLPVWCGTIGDLPAREPYDVITMWDVIEHFTDPAGELRRAHELLRPDGLIAISTMDVDAPVARLLGRHWPWYMQMHLFYFSRRTLARLVEQAGFDVLNVRRHRRVLRVSYALSRTEGRLGPLYPPLARFVEGVGLADRLVTIDLGDIVTLFARRRSADSELDAVLPR
;
A
#
# COMPACT_ATOMS: atom_id res chain seq x y z
N MET A 1 20.27 -15.80 27.29
CA MET A 1 21.45 -15.05 26.79
C MET A 1 20.96 -14.25 25.60
N ASP A 2 20.61 -13.00 25.90
CA ASP A 2 20.06 -12.05 24.94
C ASP A 2 21.15 -11.61 23.98
N ALA A 3 21.08 -12.06 22.75
CA ALA A 3 21.86 -11.48 21.66
C ALA A 3 21.05 -10.30 21.08
N ALA A 4 21.05 -9.18 21.81
CA ALA A 4 20.71 -7.89 21.23
C ALA A 4 21.80 -7.55 20.21
N THR A 5 21.58 -7.91 18.96
CA THR A 5 22.46 -7.50 17.85
C THR A 5 22.32 -5.98 17.72
N ALA A 6 23.32 -5.27 18.21
CA ALA A 6 23.41 -3.82 18.07
C ALA A 6 23.40 -3.47 16.58
N ILE A 7 22.32 -2.87 16.11
CA ILE A 7 22.22 -2.29 14.76
C ILE A 7 23.09 -1.02 14.77
N PRO A 8 24.12 -0.90 13.88
CA PRO A 8 24.95 0.30 13.87
C PRO A 8 24.11 1.52 13.53
N SER A 9 24.21 2.52 14.38
CA SER A 9 23.78 3.92 14.30
C SER A 9 23.06 4.36 13.01
N LEU A 10 21.76 4.05 12.89
CA LEU A 10 20.85 4.94 12.22
C LEU A 10 20.61 6.12 13.18
N GLN A 11 20.86 7.36 12.73
CA GLN A 11 20.47 8.57 13.46
C GLN A 11 18.93 8.77 13.55
N LEU A 12 18.15 7.89 12.95
CA LEU A 12 16.73 7.68 13.25
C LEU A 12 16.64 6.86 14.55
N ALA A 13 16.61 7.55 15.68
CA ALA A 13 16.35 6.96 17.01
C ALA A 13 14.90 6.45 17.09
N TRP A 14 14.53 5.52 16.19
CA TRP A 14 13.23 4.88 16.25
C TRP A 14 13.23 3.88 17.38
N THR A 15 12.30 4.06 18.29
CA THR A 15 11.97 2.99 19.23
C THR A 15 11.34 1.85 18.42
N LEU A 16 12.01 0.71 18.40
CA LEU A 16 11.53 -0.50 17.74
C LEU A 16 10.85 -1.42 18.75
N ARG A 17 9.75 -2.05 18.33
CA ARG A 17 9.04 -3.05 19.13
C ARG A 17 8.88 -4.36 18.37
N THR A 18 9.03 -5.46 19.07
CA THR A 18 8.61 -6.78 18.55
C THR A 18 7.10 -6.87 18.57
N VAL A 19 6.52 -7.27 17.44
CA VAL A 19 5.06 -7.36 17.28
C VAL A 19 4.63 -8.80 17.04
N PRO A 20 3.45 -9.23 17.54
CA PRO A 20 2.86 -10.50 17.17
C PRO A 20 2.41 -10.45 15.69
N CYS A 21 2.22 -11.62 15.10
CA CYS A 21 1.69 -11.75 13.76
C CYS A 21 0.28 -11.14 13.66
N ASN A 22 0.10 -10.12 12.85
CA ASN A 22 -1.19 -9.41 12.70
C ASN A 22 -2.31 -10.29 12.10
N LEU A 23 -1.95 -11.42 11.44
CA LEU A 23 -2.91 -12.35 10.86
C LEU A 23 -3.41 -13.43 11.87
N CYS A 24 -2.57 -13.91 12.79
CA CYS A 24 -2.94 -15.03 13.66
C CYS A 24 -2.57 -14.86 15.14
N GLY A 25 -1.98 -13.73 15.52
CA GLY A 25 -1.61 -13.44 16.91
C GLY A 25 -0.37 -14.17 17.42
N SER A 26 0.21 -15.12 16.68
CA SER A 26 1.40 -15.87 17.12
C SER A 26 2.60 -14.96 17.27
N THR A 27 3.41 -15.22 18.30
CA THR A 27 4.72 -14.57 18.52
C THR A 27 5.86 -15.36 17.90
N ASP A 28 5.60 -16.57 17.37
CA ASP A 28 6.61 -17.44 16.79
C ASP A 28 6.87 -17.09 15.33
N TYR A 29 8.11 -16.74 15.03
CA TYR A 29 8.55 -16.43 13.68
C TYR A 29 9.96 -16.93 13.42
N ARG A 30 10.31 -17.02 12.15
CA ARG A 30 11.69 -17.21 11.71
C ARG A 30 12.13 -16.04 10.82
N GLU A 31 13.36 -15.61 10.95
CA GLU A 31 13.93 -14.64 10.05
C GLU A 31 14.05 -15.23 8.65
N LEU A 32 13.61 -14.45 7.64
CA LEU A 32 13.82 -14.75 6.23
C LEU A 32 15.02 -14.01 5.70
N TYR A 33 15.10 -12.71 6.02
CA TYR A 33 16.17 -11.83 5.55
C TYR A 33 16.56 -10.88 6.68
N PRO A 34 17.88 -10.72 6.95
CA PRO A 34 18.38 -9.74 7.90
C PRO A 34 18.12 -8.32 7.42
N ALA A 35 18.16 -7.37 8.34
CA ALA A 35 18.07 -5.95 8.03
C ALA A 35 19.09 -5.52 6.98
N ARG A 36 18.69 -4.58 6.13
CA ARG A 36 19.53 -3.90 5.14
C ARG A 36 19.20 -2.43 5.20
N LEU A 37 20.04 -1.66 5.90
CA LEU A 37 19.77 -0.26 6.22
C LEU A 37 20.96 0.64 5.83
N GLU A 38 21.98 0.08 5.15
CA GLU A 38 23.24 0.78 4.91
C GLU A 38 23.08 2.07 4.11
N ARG A 39 22.13 2.10 3.16
CA ARG A 39 21.86 3.28 2.34
C ARG A 39 20.78 4.20 2.94
N LEU A 40 20.09 3.75 4.00
CA LEU A 40 19.11 4.59 4.69
C LEU A 40 19.77 5.48 5.74
N ALA A 41 21.00 5.17 6.18
CA ALA A 41 21.70 5.87 7.24
C ALA A 41 21.88 7.39 6.96
N ASP A 42 22.03 7.73 5.68
CA ASP A 42 22.24 9.11 5.21
C ASP A 42 20.98 9.76 4.60
N ARG A 43 19.82 9.04 4.61
CA ARG A 43 18.58 9.55 4.01
C ARG A 43 17.69 10.23 5.06
N ASP A 44 17.01 11.29 4.61
CA ASP A 44 15.94 11.90 5.38
C ASP A 44 14.72 10.95 5.45
N ILE A 45 13.96 11.05 6.55
CA ILE A 45 12.68 10.37 6.74
C ILE A 45 11.71 10.64 5.58
N GLN A 46 11.74 11.84 5.03
CA GLN A 46 10.98 12.24 3.84
C GLN A 46 11.29 11.34 2.65
N GLU A 47 12.57 11.07 2.38
CA GLU A 47 13.00 10.22 1.27
C GLU A 47 12.64 8.75 1.49
N ILE A 48 12.62 8.29 2.75
CA ILE A 48 12.34 6.89 3.09
C ILE A 48 10.86 6.59 2.94
N PHE A 49 9.98 7.51 3.40
CA PHE A 49 8.52 7.30 3.45
C PHE A 49 7.76 7.89 2.26
N ALA A 50 8.40 8.62 1.36
CA ALA A 50 7.76 9.09 0.14
C ALA A 50 7.30 7.91 -0.75
N CYS A 51 6.09 7.98 -1.31
CA CYS A 51 5.59 6.96 -2.26
C CYS A 51 6.51 6.80 -3.49
N THR A 52 7.27 7.85 -3.82
CA THR A 52 8.27 7.85 -4.89
C THR A 52 9.68 7.52 -4.39
N SER A 53 9.85 7.01 -3.17
CA SER A 53 11.14 6.60 -2.61
C SER A 53 11.88 5.63 -3.54
N SER A 54 13.19 5.83 -3.68
CA SER A 54 14.09 4.92 -4.39
C SER A 54 14.83 3.94 -3.46
N ALA A 55 14.43 3.86 -2.18
CA ALA A 55 15.05 3.00 -1.16
C ALA A 55 14.64 1.52 -1.32
N PHE A 56 14.66 1.02 -2.55
CA PHE A 56 14.29 -0.35 -2.89
C PHE A 56 15.22 -1.39 -2.28
N GLY A 57 14.65 -2.40 -1.66
CA GLY A 57 15.39 -3.52 -1.07
C GLY A 57 16.08 -3.17 0.24
N GLU A 58 15.72 -2.03 0.88
CA GLU A 58 16.27 -1.57 2.15
C GLU A 58 15.17 -1.47 3.19
N CYS A 59 15.28 -2.30 4.22
CA CYS A 59 14.27 -2.43 5.28
C CYS A 59 14.87 -3.08 6.53
N GLY A 60 14.11 -3.05 7.60
CA GLY A 60 14.36 -3.86 8.80
C GLY A 60 14.35 -5.36 8.52
N PRO A 61 14.55 -6.20 9.54
CA PRO A 61 14.53 -7.65 9.39
C PRO A 61 13.16 -8.12 8.89
N ILE A 62 13.14 -8.98 7.88
CA ILE A 62 11.94 -9.61 7.35
C ILE A 62 11.78 -10.97 7.97
N VAL A 63 10.64 -11.22 8.59
CA VAL A 63 10.32 -12.47 9.25
C VAL A 63 9.11 -13.16 8.62
N ARG A 64 8.99 -14.45 8.84
CA ARG A 64 7.82 -15.25 8.49
C ARG A 64 7.25 -15.92 9.73
N CYS A 65 5.98 -15.67 10.01
CA CYS A 65 5.25 -16.39 11.05
C CYS A 65 5.29 -17.90 10.80
N THR A 66 5.69 -18.69 11.81
CA THR A 66 5.77 -20.15 11.66
C THR A 66 4.39 -20.82 11.72
N ALA A 67 3.40 -20.17 12.34
CA ALA A 67 2.05 -20.70 12.46
C ALA A 67 1.20 -20.51 11.18
N CYS A 68 1.27 -19.33 10.52
CA CYS A 68 0.39 -19.02 9.38
C CYS A 68 1.11 -18.68 8.07
N GLY A 69 2.43 -18.46 8.11
CA GLY A 69 3.25 -18.14 6.97
C GLY A 69 3.22 -16.67 6.54
N PHE A 70 2.53 -15.78 7.26
CA PHE A 70 2.50 -14.35 6.99
C PHE A 70 3.90 -13.74 7.10
N VAL A 71 4.23 -12.82 6.19
CA VAL A 71 5.54 -12.18 6.11
C VAL A 71 5.42 -10.71 6.52
N TYR A 72 6.32 -10.24 7.39
CA TYR A 72 6.29 -8.88 7.89
C TYR A 72 7.66 -8.44 8.41
N GLN A 73 7.86 -7.15 8.62
CA GLN A 73 9.02 -6.64 9.34
C GLN A 73 8.86 -6.89 10.85
N ASN A 74 9.93 -7.35 11.51
CA ASN A 74 9.94 -7.48 12.96
C ASN A 74 11.38 -7.45 13.49
N PRO A 75 11.74 -6.50 14.38
CA PRO A 75 10.86 -5.49 15.01
C PRO A 75 10.39 -4.40 14.04
N GLN A 76 9.34 -3.68 14.43
CA GLN A 76 8.76 -2.55 13.72
C GLN A 76 8.93 -1.25 14.52
N PRO A 77 8.94 -0.07 13.87
CA PRO A 77 8.84 1.20 14.57
C PRO A 77 7.52 1.32 15.35
N GLU A 78 7.53 2.13 16.40
CA GLU A 78 6.31 2.46 17.15
C GLU A 78 5.26 3.12 16.23
N PRO A 79 3.94 2.81 16.39
CA PRO A 79 2.88 3.33 15.53
C PRO A 79 2.86 4.86 15.42
N GLY A 80 3.06 5.56 16.54
CA GLY A 80 3.12 7.02 16.54
C GLY A 80 4.28 7.59 15.70
N THR A 81 5.42 6.90 15.65
CA THR A 81 6.56 7.28 14.80
C THR A 81 6.21 7.12 13.33
N VAL A 82 5.59 6.01 12.96
CA VAL A 82 5.16 5.75 11.57
C VAL A 82 4.14 6.79 11.12
N LEU A 83 3.12 7.05 11.93
CA LEU A 83 2.08 8.04 11.61
C LEU A 83 2.66 9.44 11.46
N SER A 84 3.50 9.89 12.42
CA SER A 84 4.16 11.20 12.35
C SER A 84 5.04 11.35 11.12
N ALA A 85 5.70 10.26 10.67
CA ALA A 85 6.44 10.25 9.43
C ALA A 85 5.50 10.55 8.24
N TYR A 86 4.39 9.80 8.10
CA TYR A 86 3.42 10.04 7.03
C TYR A 86 2.78 11.43 7.08
N GLU A 87 2.41 11.94 8.25
CA GLU A 87 1.84 13.29 8.41
C GLU A 87 2.76 14.40 7.87
N SER A 88 4.08 14.19 7.95
CA SER A 88 5.09 15.18 7.56
C SER A 88 5.56 15.05 6.11
N ILE A 89 5.20 13.97 5.38
CA ILE A 89 5.71 13.69 4.03
C ILE A 89 5.33 14.78 3.04
N VAL A 90 6.33 15.18 2.24
CA VAL A 90 6.21 16.04 1.05
C VAL A 90 6.79 15.29 -0.15
N ASP A 91 5.95 14.80 -1.05
CA ASP A 91 6.35 14.01 -2.22
C ASP A 91 5.99 14.72 -3.53
N VAL A 92 6.77 15.74 -3.88
CA VAL A 92 6.54 16.54 -5.10
C VAL A 92 6.62 15.67 -6.38
N ARG A 93 7.50 14.67 -6.40
CA ARG A 93 7.67 13.76 -7.55
C ARG A 93 6.42 12.93 -7.83
N TYR A 94 5.58 12.72 -6.83
CA TYR A 94 4.30 12.02 -7.04
C TYR A 94 3.41 12.76 -8.04
N ALA A 95 3.40 14.09 -8.01
CA ALA A 95 2.60 14.91 -8.92
C ALA A 95 3.11 14.84 -10.38
N GLU A 96 4.42 14.63 -10.57
CA GLU A 96 5.03 14.54 -11.91
C GLU A 96 4.51 13.35 -12.72
N GLU A 97 4.10 12.25 -12.06
CA GLU A 97 3.58 11.04 -12.71
C GLU A 97 2.03 10.97 -12.70
N ARG A 98 1.36 12.13 -12.62
CA ARG A 98 -0.11 12.18 -12.54
C ARG A 98 -0.80 11.50 -13.73
N GLU A 99 -0.30 11.68 -14.96
CA GLU A 99 -0.90 11.12 -16.17
C GLU A 99 -0.93 9.58 -16.14
N GLY A 100 0.19 8.93 -15.86
CA GLY A 100 0.25 7.48 -15.69
C GLY A 100 -0.67 6.96 -14.59
N ARG A 101 -0.78 7.72 -13.46
CA ARG A 101 -1.69 7.38 -12.37
C ARG A 101 -3.16 7.49 -12.77
N VAL A 102 -3.56 8.53 -13.51
CA VAL A 102 -4.93 8.66 -14.03
C VAL A 102 -5.30 7.45 -14.89
N HIS A 103 -4.41 7.01 -15.76
CA HIS A 103 -4.65 5.80 -16.58
C HIS A 103 -4.67 4.51 -15.74
N THR A 104 -3.80 4.40 -14.73
CA THR A 104 -3.80 3.25 -13.80
C THR A 104 -5.13 3.19 -13.05
N PHE A 105 -5.54 4.31 -12.45
CA PHE A 105 -6.76 4.40 -11.67
C PHE A 105 -8.04 4.32 -12.51
N GLY A 106 -8.02 4.81 -13.76
CA GLY A 106 -9.13 4.59 -14.69
C GLY A 106 -9.39 3.10 -14.96
N ARG A 107 -8.32 2.30 -15.09
CA ARG A 107 -8.45 0.84 -15.19
C ARG A 107 -8.95 0.21 -13.89
N ALA A 108 -8.40 0.64 -12.75
CA ALA A 108 -8.82 0.13 -11.45
C ALA A 108 -10.31 0.44 -11.17
N LEU A 109 -10.77 1.63 -11.56
CA LEU A 109 -12.17 2.01 -11.47
C LEU A 109 -13.05 1.13 -12.38
N ALA A 110 -12.67 0.92 -13.64
CA ALA A 110 -13.41 0.04 -14.54
C ALA A 110 -13.51 -1.40 -14.03
N GLU A 111 -12.44 -1.93 -13.38
CA GLU A 111 -12.48 -3.24 -12.74
C GLU A 111 -13.38 -3.26 -11.50
N LEU A 112 -13.42 -2.17 -10.72
CA LEU A 112 -14.28 -1.99 -9.55
C LEU A 112 -15.75 -1.94 -9.97
N GLU A 113 -16.08 -1.28 -11.07
CA GLU A 113 -17.43 -1.15 -11.63
C GLU A 113 -18.03 -2.48 -12.14
N GLU A 114 -17.21 -3.53 -12.27
CA GLU A 114 -17.74 -4.89 -12.47
C GLU A 114 -18.47 -5.43 -11.23
N TYR A 115 -18.23 -4.88 -10.04
CA TYR A 115 -18.76 -5.35 -8.75
C TYR A 115 -19.69 -4.34 -8.05
N ALA A 116 -19.64 -3.07 -8.43
CA ALA A 116 -20.44 -2.00 -7.81
C ALA A 116 -20.83 -0.95 -8.85
N VAL A 117 -21.94 -0.26 -8.59
CA VAL A 117 -22.40 0.89 -9.37
C VAL A 117 -22.05 2.19 -8.64
N PRO A 118 -21.95 3.33 -9.35
CA PRO A 118 -21.67 4.61 -8.71
C PRO A 118 -22.56 4.91 -7.50
N GLY A 119 -21.91 5.27 -6.40
CA GLY A 119 -22.49 5.58 -5.09
C GLY A 119 -21.47 6.33 -4.26
N ARG A 120 -21.54 6.24 -2.93
CA ARG A 120 -20.57 6.87 -2.02
C ARG A 120 -19.28 6.03 -1.93
N LEU A 121 -18.14 6.66 -2.20
CA LEU A 121 -16.84 6.00 -2.21
C LEU A 121 -15.85 6.72 -1.30
N LEU A 122 -15.14 5.96 -0.45
CA LEU A 122 -14.02 6.43 0.35
C LEU A 122 -12.71 5.82 -0.19
N ASP A 123 -11.75 6.67 -0.52
CA ASP A 123 -10.38 6.27 -0.85
C ASP A 123 -9.46 6.49 0.34
N VAL A 124 -8.95 5.41 0.94
CA VAL A 124 -8.08 5.44 2.12
C VAL A 124 -6.63 5.52 1.67
N GLY A 125 -5.88 6.51 2.21
CA GLY A 125 -4.53 6.81 1.75
C GLY A 125 -4.54 7.47 0.37
N SER A 126 -5.48 8.41 0.16
CA SER A 126 -5.78 8.99 -1.15
C SER A 126 -4.65 9.85 -1.76
N HIS A 127 -3.60 10.14 -1.00
CA HIS A 127 -2.47 10.99 -1.38
C HIS A 127 -2.95 12.32 -1.99
N LEU A 128 -2.57 12.66 -3.24
CA LEU A 128 -3.00 13.87 -3.96
C LEU A 128 -4.44 13.78 -4.51
N GLY A 129 -5.21 12.77 -4.14
CA GLY A 129 -6.60 12.57 -4.56
C GLY A 129 -6.79 12.19 -6.03
N VAL A 130 -5.77 11.58 -6.68
CA VAL A 130 -5.87 11.24 -8.12
C VAL A 130 -6.97 10.19 -8.36
N PHE A 131 -7.10 9.18 -7.51
CA PHE A 131 -8.19 8.20 -7.64
C PHE A 131 -9.55 8.83 -7.31
N VAL A 132 -9.62 9.69 -6.28
CA VAL A 132 -10.84 10.45 -5.94
C VAL A 132 -11.33 11.27 -7.14
N GLU A 133 -10.41 11.94 -7.84
CA GLU A 133 -10.72 12.71 -9.05
C GLU A 133 -11.27 11.80 -10.16
N VAL A 134 -10.57 10.71 -10.48
CA VAL A 134 -11.00 9.74 -11.51
C VAL A 134 -12.37 9.14 -11.18
N ALA A 135 -12.61 8.78 -9.92
CA ALA A 135 -13.89 8.24 -9.48
C ALA A 135 -15.02 9.28 -9.61
N ARG A 136 -14.77 10.54 -9.24
CA ARG A 136 -15.74 11.63 -9.39
C ARG A 136 -16.07 11.92 -10.86
N GLU A 137 -15.09 11.90 -11.74
CA GLU A 137 -15.30 11.99 -13.19
C GLU A 137 -16.12 10.81 -13.73
N GLY A 138 -16.00 9.63 -13.12
CA GLY A 138 -16.82 8.43 -13.35
C GLY A 138 -18.21 8.46 -12.71
N GLY A 139 -18.61 9.57 -12.07
CA GLY A 139 -19.95 9.73 -11.48
C GLY A 139 -20.10 9.24 -10.03
N TRP A 140 -19.00 8.87 -9.35
CA TRP A 140 -19.01 8.49 -7.94
C TRP A 140 -19.07 9.72 -7.02
N ASP A 141 -19.78 9.63 -5.89
CA ASP A 141 -19.65 10.55 -4.77
C ASP A 141 -18.41 10.14 -3.95
N ALA A 142 -17.23 10.43 -4.50
CA ALA A 142 -15.97 9.99 -3.96
C ALA A 142 -15.32 11.07 -3.10
N GLU A 143 -14.82 10.65 -1.91
CA GLU A 143 -13.98 11.44 -1.03
C GLU A 143 -12.75 10.61 -0.61
N GLY A 144 -11.71 11.29 -0.09
CA GLY A 144 -10.48 10.64 0.35
C GLY A 144 -10.16 10.91 1.81
N VAL A 145 -9.34 10.05 2.41
CA VAL A 145 -8.67 10.31 3.69
C VAL A 145 -7.17 10.09 3.53
N GLU A 146 -6.35 11.05 4.01
CA GLU A 146 -4.91 11.11 3.80
C GLU A 146 -4.20 11.69 5.02
N PRO A 147 -3.25 10.97 5.67
CA PRO A 147 -2.52 11.49 6.81
C PRO A 147 -1.54 12.61 6.47
N SER A 148 -0.91 12.60 5.27
CA SER A 148 0.00 13.67 4.88
C SER A 148 -0.73 15.00 4.76
N ARG A 149 -0.34 15.95 5.62
CA ARG A 149 -0.91 17.31 5.59
C ARG A 149 -0.67 18.01 4.28
N TRP A 150 0.51 17.82 3.70
CA TRP A 150 0.86 18.38 2.41
C TRP A 150 -0.01 17.79 1.29
N ALA A 151 -0.10 16.46 1.19
CA ALA A 151 -0.85 15.79 0.14
C ALA A 151 -2.34 16.13 0.20
N ALA A 152 -2.95 16.07 1.41
CA ALA A 152 -4.33 16.45 1.63
C ALA A 152 -4.59 17.93 1.24
N ASN A 153 -3.67 18.85 1.55
CA ASN A 153 -3.81 20.25 1.17
C ASN A 153 -3.70 20.44 -0.36
N VAL A 154 -2.79 19.74 -1.03
CA VAL A 154 -2.68 19.78 -2.51
C VAL A 154 -3.98 19.28 -3.15
N ALA A 155 -4.56 18.19 -2.65
CA ALA A 155 -5.85 17.67 -3.14
C ALA A 155 -6.98 18.68 -2.94
N ARG A 156 -7.09 19.29 -1.76
CA ARG A 156 -8.10 20.32 -1.45
C ARG A 156 -7.96 21.57 -2.30
N ASN A 157 -6.73 22.01 -2.59
CA ASN A 157 -6.49 23.16 -3.48
C ASN A 157 -6.96 22.88 -4.93
N ARG A 158 -7.14 21.60 -5.27
CA ARG A 158 -7.76 21.14 -6.51
C ARG A 158 -9.27 20.88 -6.37
N SER A 159 -9.87 21.36 -5.28
CA SER A 159 -11.30 21.18 -4.97
C SER A 159 -11.73 19.72 -4.81
N LEU A 160 -10.79 18.82 -4.43
CA LEU A 160 -11.11 17.43 -4.13
C LEU A 160 -11.47 17.28 -2.64
N PRO A 161 -12.52 16.54 -2.29
CA PRO A 161 -12.94 16.32 -0.92
C PRO A 161 -12.01 15.29 -0.25
N VAL A 162 -10.87 15.73 0.28
CA VAL A 162 -9.92 14.90 1.00
C VAL A 162 -9.84 15.33 2.46
N TRP A 163 -10.11 14.40 3.36
CA TRP A 163 -9.95 14.57 4.79
C TRP A 163 -8.49 14.37 5.19
N CYS A 164 -7.93 15.25 6.05
CA CYS A 164 -6.57 15.07 6.56
C CYS A 164 -6.60 14.29 7.87
N GLY A 165 -6.06 13.09 7.87
CA GLY A 165 -6.04 12.17 9.00
C GLY A 165 -6.06 10.71 8.54
N THR A 166 -6.38 9.82 9.47
CA THR A 166 -6.55 8.37 9.23
C THR A 166 -8.04 8.01 9.08
N ILE A 167 -8.32 6.79 8.67
CA ILE A 167 -9.70 6.25 8.62
C ILE A 167 -10.36 6.25 10.03
N GLY A 168 -9.54 6.14 11.09
CA GLY A 168 -10.00 6.22 12.48
C GLY A 168 -10.44 7.61 12.91
N ASP A 169 -9.92 8.66 12.27
CA ASP A 169 -10.22 10.06 12.59
C ASP A 169 -11.48 10.57 11.86
N LEU A 170 -12.05 9.79 10.95
CA LEU A 170 -13.24 10.19 10.22
C LEU A 170 -14.42 10.33 11.19
N PRO A 171 -15.14 11.47 11.16
CA PRO A 171 -16.36 11.65 11.95
C PRO A 171 -17.43 10.66 11.51
N ALA A 172 -18.44 10.46 12.35
CA ALA A 172 -19.62 9.67 11.99
C ALA A 172 -20.25 10.22 10.71
N ARG A 173 -20.47 9.35 9.74
CA ARG A 173 -21.00 9.66 8.40
C ARG A 173 -21.99 8.60 7.96
N GLU A 174 -22.76 8.91 6.92
CA GLU A 174 -23.53 7.91 6.20
C GLU A 174 -22.59 6.83 5.66
N PRO A 175 -22.98 5.54 5.74
CA PRO A 175 -22.14 4.44 5.28
C PRO A 175 -21.74 4.57 3.81
N TYR A 176 -20.55 4.05 3.48
CA TYR A 176 -20.06 4.02 2.11
C TYR A 176 -20.54 2.77 1.35
N ASP A 177 -20.73 2.93 0.05
CA ASP A 177 -20.99 1.82 -0.87
C ASP A 177 -19.70 1.06 -1.17
N VAL A 178 -18.59 1.81 -1.28
CA VAL A 178 -17.26 1.28 -1.62
C VAL A 178 -16.20 1.95 -0.76
N ILE A 179 -15.23 1.15 -0.31
CA ILE A 179 -13.97 1.64 0.25
C ILE A 179 -12.82 1.10 -0.59
N THR A 180 -11.85 1.95 -0.92
CA THR A 180 -10.64 1.57 -1.65
C THR A 180 -9.38 1.81 -0.85
N MET A 181 -8.36 0.94 -1.04
CA MET A 181 -7.02 1.02 -0.46
C MET A 181 -6.00 0.67 -1.54
N TRP A 182 -5.42 1.69 -2.20
CA TRP A 182 -4.48 1.49 -3.31
C TRP A 182 -3.03 1.59 -2.83
N ASP A 183 -2.35 0.44 -2.66
CA ASP A 183 -0.98 0.34 -2.14
C ASP A 183 -0.84 1.04 -0.76
N VAL A 184 -1.71 0.70 0.18
CA VAL A 184 -1.81 1.33 1.50
C VAL A 184 -1.77 0.33 2.63
N ILE A 185 -2.39 -0.85 2.49
CA ILE A 185 -2.55 -1.82 3.57
C ILE A 185 -1.22 -2.32 4.15
N GLU A 186 -0.17 -2.38 3.34
CA GLU A 186 1.19 -2.77 3.71
C GLU A 186 1.89 -1.75 4.62
N HIS A 187 1.38 -0.51 4.67
CA HIS A 187 1.94 0.59 5.46
C HIS A 187 1.32 0.71 6.85
N PHE A 188 0.15 0.14 7.07
CA PHE A 188 -0.52 0.20 8.36
C PHE A 188 0.28 -0.51 9.44
N THR A 189 0.22 0.00 10.66
CA THR A 189 0.80 -0.67 11.84
C THR A 189 -0.13 -1.74 12.43
N ASP A 190 -1.42 -1.70 12.11
CA ASP A 190 -2.44 -2.71 12.42
C ASP A 190 -3.43 -2.89 11.25
N PRO A 191 -3.03 -3.57 10.15
CA PRO A 191 -3.92 -3.76 9.01
C PRO A 191 -5.23 -4.49 9.34
N ALA A 192 -5.23 -5.39 10.34
CA ALA A 192 -6.46 -6.04 10.79
C ALA A 192 -7.43 -5.05 11.46
N GLY A 193 -6.92 -4.10 12.24
CA GLY A 193 -7.71 -3.02 12.84
C GLY A 193 -8.31 -2.09 11.81
N GLU A 194 -7.50 -1.68 10.83
CA GLU A 194 -7.96 -0.80 9.74
C GLU A 194 -9.03 -1.46 8.86
N LEU A 195 -8.91 -2.77 8.60
CA LEU A 195 -9.94 -3.53 7.89
C LEU A 195 -11.26 -3.64 8.68
N ARG A 196 -11.17 -3.85 10.00
CA ARG A 196 -12.37 -3.81 10.87
C ARG A 196 -13.02 -2.43 10.83
N ARG A 197 -12.22 -1.36 10.86
CA ARG A 197 -12.75 0.00 10.74
C ARG A 197 -13.39 0.25 9.38
N ALA A 198 -12.80 -0.22 8.29
CA ALA A 198 -13.41 -0.17 6.96
C ALA A 198 -14.74 -0.95 6.92
N HIS A 199 -14.79 -2.13 7.54
CA HIS A 199 -16.02 -2.91 7.65
C HIS A 199 -17.15 -2.14 8.35
N GLU A 200 -16.85 -1.42 9.45
CA GLU A 200 -17.84 -0.61 10.16
C GLU A 200 -18.40 0.55 9.31
N LEU A 201 -17.55 1.15 8.48
CA LEU A 201 -17.91 2.31 7.65
C LEU A 201 -18.66 1.94 6.36
N LEU A 202 -18.60 0.68 5.92
CA LEU A 202 -19.33 0.22 4.76
C LEU A 202 -20.79 -0.07 5.11
N ARG A 203 -21.71 0.13 4.17
CA ARG A 203 -23.08 -0.39 4.28
C ARG A 203 -23.09 -1.93 4.24
N PRO A 204 -24.14 -2.61 4.68
CA PRO A 204 -24.34 -4.03 4.38
C PRO A 204 -24.17 -4.28 2.88
N ASP A 205 -23.49 -5.37 2.51
CA ASP A 205 -23.12 -5.70 1.13
C ASP A 205 -22.22 -4.67 0.41
N GLY A 206 -21.65 -3.72 1.13
CA GLY A 206 -20.68 -2.77 0.58
C GLY A 206 -19.39 -3.47 0.13
N LEU A 207 -18.69 -2.86 -0.81
CA LEU A 207 -17.48 -3.42 -1.44
C LEU A 207 -16.21 -2.81 -0.85
N ILE A 208 -15.17 -3.64 -0.66
CA ILE A 208 -13.81 -3.16 -0.45
C ILE A 208 -12.92 -3.61 -1.62
N ALA A 209 -12.07 -2.70 -2.12
CA ALA A 209 -11.05 -3.00 -3.11
C ALA A 209 -9.66 -2.64 -2.55
N ILE A 210 -8.73 -3.59 -2.56
CA ILE A 210 -7.41 -3.43 -1.95
C ILE A 210 -6.34 -3.82 -2.95
N SER A 211 -5.43 -2.90 -3.31
CA SER A 211 -4.20 -3.28 -4.00
C SER A 211 -3.02 -3.35 -3.06
N THR A 212 -2.13 -4.33 -3.28
CA THR A 212 -0.86 -4.47 -2.58
C THR A 212 0.06 -5.45 -3.33
N MET A 213 1.31 -5.58 -2.88
CA MET A 213 2.29 -6.48 -3.47
C MET A 213 2.06 -7.92 -3.04
N ASP A 214 2.31 -8.87 -3.97
CA ASP A 214 2.26 -10.32 -3.75
C ASP A 214 3.67 -10.88 -3.53
N VAL A 215 4.03 -11.13 -2.26
CA VAL A 215 5.34 -11.69 -1.88
C VAL A 215 5.58 -13.11 -2.41
N ASP A 216 4.52 -13.81 -2.79
CA ASP A 216 4.57 -15.16 -3.36
C ASP A 216 4.58 -15.17 -4.90
N ALA A 217 4.57 -13.99 -5.56
CA ALA A 217 4.69 -13.88 -7.00
C ALA A 217 6.00 -14.51 -7.52
N PRO A 218 6.01 -15.10 -8.73
CA PRO A 218 7.22 -15.72 -9.29
C PRO A 218 8.42 -14.78 -9.32
N VAL A 219 8.22 -13.52 -9.69
CA VAL A 219 9.30 -12.50 -9.72
C VAL A 219 9.81 -12.19 -8.31
N ALA A 220 8.94 -12.12 -7.30
CA ALA A 220 9.33 -11.89 -5.92
C ALA A 220 10.19 -13.05 -5.38
N ARG A 221 9.78 -14.29 -5.66
CA ARG A 221 10.53 -15.50 -5.28
C ARG A 221 11.88 -15.59 -6.00
N LEU A 222 11.93 -15.24 -7.30
CA LEU A 222 13.17 -15.25 -8.09
C LEU A 222 14.17 -14.22 -7.56
N LEU A 223 13.70 -13.02 -7.23
CA LEU A 223 14.56 -11.94 -6.72
C LEU A 223 14.93 -12.14 -5.24
N GLY A 224 14.13 -12.89 -4.49
CA GLY A 224 14.36 -13.15 -3.08
C GLY A 224 14.59 -11.85 -2.30
N ARG A 225 15.69 -11.78 -1.52
CA ARG A 225 16.03 -10.57 -0.74
C ARG A 225 16.24 -9.29 -1.58
N HIS A 226 16.35 -9.40 -2.88
CA HIS A 226 16.55 -8.28 -3.81
C HIS A 226 15.22 -7.80 -4.44
N TRP A 227 14.09 -8.37 -4.02
CA TRP A 227 12.79 -7.90 -4.47
C TRP A 227 12.59 -6.44 -4.06
N PRO A 228 12.26 -5.54 -5.02
CA PRO A 228 12.29 -4.08 -4.77
C PRO A 228 11.34 -3.64 -3.66
N TRP A 229 10.24 -4.34 -3.49
CA TRP A 229 9.21 -3.94 -2.53
C TRP A 229 9.55 -4.23 -1.07
N TYR A 230 10.68 -4.90 -0.76
CA TYR A 230 11.23 -4.89 0.58
C TYR A 230 11.77 -3.49 0.88
N MET A 231 10.91 -2.62 1.45
CA MET A 231 11.17 -1.22 1.75
C MET A 231 10.85 -0.93 3.21
N GLN A 232 11.54 0.05 3.79
CA GLN A 232 11.37 0.38 5.22
C GLN A 232 9.94 0.80 5.57
N MET A 233 9.23 1.45 4.64
CA MET A 233 7.84 1.88 4.83
C MET A 233 6.82 0.74 4.72
N HIS A 234 7.18 -0.42 4.17
CA HIS A 234 6.29 -1.57 4.06
C HIS A 234 6.47 -2.48 5.27
N LEU A 235 5.54 -2.43 6.20
CA LEU A 235 5.59 -3.21 7.43
C LEU A 235 5.12 -4.66 7.24
N PHE A 236 4.24 -4.89 6.26
CA PHE A 236 3.65 -6.19 5.96
C PHE A 236 3.78 -6.55 4.48
N TYR A 237 3.97 -7.84 4.20
CA TYR A 237 4.13 -8.38 2.85
C TYR A 237 3.12 -9.49 2.64
N PHE A 238 2.09 -9.16 1.87
CA PHE A 238 0.98 -10.08 1.64
C PHE A 238 1.30 -11.08 0.53
N SER A 239 0.76 -12.28 0.64
CA SER A 239 0.45 -13.13 -0.50
C SER A 239 -1.05 -13.08 -0.76
N ARG A 240 -1.51 -13.50 -1.93
CA ARG A 240 -2.95 -13.58 -2.22
C ARG A 240 -3.71 -14.33 -1.12
N ARG A 241 -3.12 -15.42 -0.60
CA ARG A 241 -3.72 -16.22 0.46
C ARG A 241 -3.77 -15.48 1.80
N THR A 242 -2.69 -14.81 2.20
CA THR A 242 -2.66 -14.12 3.49
C THR A 242 -3.50 -12.86 3.48
N LEU A 243 -3.56 -12.14 2.34
CA LEU A 243 -4.45 -11.00 2.14
C LEU A 243 -5.92 -11.43 2.22
N ALA A 244 -6.31 -12.46 1.44
CA ALA A 244 -7.66 -12.98 1.47
C ALA A 244 -8.08 -13.39 2.88
N ARG A 245 -7.22 -14.16 3.57
CA ARG A 245 -7.51 -14.60 4.95
C ARG A 245 -7.66 -13.44 5.93
N LEU A 246 -6.84 -12.39 5.82
CA LEU A 246 -6.94 -11.22 6.70
C LEU A 246 -8.27 -10.47 6.44
N VAL A 247 -8.65 -10.31 5.18
CA VAL A 247 -9.89 -9.66 4.76
C VAL A 247 -11.12 -10.48 5.21
N GLU A 248 -11.07 -11.82 5.06
CA GLU A 248 -12.13 -12.72 5.55
C GLU A 248 -12.30 -12.67 7.06
N GLN A 249 -11.19 -12.59 7.83
CA GLN A 249 -11.22 -12.44 9.29
C GLN A 249 -11.80 -11.09 9.74
N ALA A 250 -11.72 -10.07 8.90
CA ALA A 250 -12.32 -8.75 9.15
C ALA A 250 -13.82 -8.67 8.78
N GLY A 251 -14.45 -9.79 8.38
CA GLY A 251 -15.89 -9.86 8.11
C GLY A 251 -16.27 -9.65 6.66
N PHE A 252 -15.38 -9.95 5.72
CA PHE A 252 -15.66 -9.83 4.28
C PHE A 252 -15.68 -11.20 3.58
N ASP A 253 -16.38 -11.27 2.46
CA ASP A 253 -16.34 -12.39 1.52
C ASP A 253 -15.53 -11.99 0.30
N VAL A 254 -14.42 -12.69 0.05
CA VAL A 254 -13.54 -12.40 -1.08
C VAL A 254 -14.21 -12.83 -2.38
N LEU A 255 -14.38 -11.90 -3.31
CA LEU A 255 -15.00 -12.13 -4.62
C LEU A 255 -13.95 -12.51 -5.65
N ASN A 256 -12.83 -11.79 -5.67
CA ASN A 256 -11.78 -12.02 -6.68
C ASN A 256 -10.43 -11.43 -6.23
N VAL A 257 -9.33 -11.99 -6.77
CA VAL A 257 -7.98 -11.45 -6.64
C VAL A 257 -7.34 -11.43 -8.01
N ARG A 258 -7.17 -10.24 -8.58
CA ARG A 258 -6.64 -10.01 -9.93
C ARG A 258 -5.23 -9.42 -9.89
N ARG A 259 -4.52 -9.49 -11.01
CA ARG A 259 -3.27 -8.75 -11.19
C ARG A 259 -3.58 -7.26 -11.35
N HIS A 260 -2.86 -6.44 -10.61
CA HIS A 260 -2.91 -4.98 -10.76
C HIS A 260 -1.85 -4.53 -11.77
N ARG A 261 -2.29 -3.83 -12.83
CA ARG A 261 -1.41 -3.31 -13.89
C ARG A 261 -1.22 -1.82 -13.71
N ARG A 262 0.02 -1.37 -13.76
CA ARG A 262 0.34 0.06 -13.67
C ARG A 262 0.67 0.63 -15.03
N VAL A 263 0.18 1.83 -15.30
CA VAL A 263 0.55 2.63 -16.46
C VAL A 263 1.49 3.71 -15.98
N LEU A 264 2.68 3.79 -16.57
CA LEU A 264 3.73 4.72 -16.18
C LEU A 264 4.34 5.34 -17.44
N ARG A 265 4.87 6.57 -17.32
CA ARG A 265 5.75 7.12 -18.36
C ARG A 265 7.07 6.37 -18.38
N VAL A 266 7.65 6.22 -19.55
CA VAL A 266 8.94 5.54 -19.74
C VAL A 266 10.03 6.22 -18.91
N SER A 267 10.07 7.56 -18.90
CA SER A 267 11.02 8.34 -18.08
C SER A 267 10.89 8.01 -16.59
N TYR A 268 9.65 7.94 -16.08
CA TYR A 268 9.41 7.61 -14.69
C TYR A 268 9.78 6.15 -14.39
N ALA A 269 9.38 5.19 -15.22
CA ALA A 269 9.76 3.79 -15.07
C ALA A 269 11.28 3.61 -15.05
N LEU A 270 11.99 4.34 -15.93
CA LEU A 270 13.44 4.33 -15.99
C LEU A 270 14.08 4.95 -14.73
N SER A 271 13.56 6.07 -14.21
CA SER A 271 14.07 6.71 -13.00
C SER A 271 14.05 5.77 -11.79
N ARG A 272 13.07 4.83 -11.75
CA ARG A 272 12.99 3.81 -10.69
C ARG A 272 14.12 2.79 -10.72
N THR A 273 14.91 2.75 -11.80
CA THR A 273 16.06 1.85 -11.96
C THR A 273 17.41 2.55 -11.70
N GLU A 274 17.43 3.86 -11.46
CA GLU A 274 18.65 4.67 -11.30
C GLU A 274 19.65 4.07 -10.32
N GLY A 275 19.21 3.74 -9.12
CA GLY A 275 20.06 3.15 -8.07
C GLY A 275 20.66 1.78 -8.42
N ARG A 276 20.09 1.07 -9.42
CA ARG A 276 20.59 -0.23 -9.91
C ARG A 276 21.48 -0.09 -11.14
N LEU A 277 21.15 0.83 -12.02
CA LEU A 277 21.91 1.10 -13.25
C LEU A 277 23.17 1.92 -12.97
N GLY A 278 23.18 2.72 -11.88
CA GLY A 278 24.33 3.54 -11.51
C GLY A 278 24.84 4.39 -12.70
N PRO A 279 26.12 4.27 -13.10
CA PRO A 279 26.70 5.10 -14.17
C PRO A 279 26.07 4.86 -15.56
N LEU A 280 25.33 3.78 -15.75
CA LEU A 280 24.63 3.51 -17.02
C LEU A 280 23.29 4.27 -17.12
N TYR A 281 22.75 4.77 -16.01
CA TYR A 281 21.47 5.49 -16.01
C TYR A 281 21.51 6.81 -16.83
N PRO A 282 22.46 7.76 -16.60
CA PRO A 282 22.43 9.03 -17.29
C PRO A 282 22.50 8.94 -18.83
N PRO A 283 23.37 8.08 -19.43
CA PRO A 283 23.37 7.94 -20.90
C PRO A 283 22.08 7.32 -21.43
N LEU A 284 21.49 6.35 -20.71
CA LEU A 284 20.23 5.72 -21.11
C LEU A 284 19.05 6.70 -21.02
N ALA A 285 18.97 7.51 -19.96
CA ALA A 285 17.94 8.54 -19.82
C ALA A 285 18.02 9.55 -20.98
N ARG A 286 19.21 10.07 -21.28
CA ARG A 286 19.42 10.97 -22.44
C ARG A 286 19.05 10.34 -23.77
N PHE A 287 19.34 9.05 -23.96
CA PHE A 287 18.94 8.34 -25.16
C PHE A 287 17.41 8.28 -25.28
N VAL A 288 16.70 7.88 -24.19
CA VAL A 288 15.24 7.78 -24.15
C VAL A 288 14.59 9.15 -24.44
N GLU A 289 15.14 10.23 -23.89
CA GLU A 289 14.71 11.60 -24.18
C GLU A 289 14.97 11.98 -25.65
N GLY A 290 16.17 11.70 -26.13
CA GLY A 290 16.61 12.04 -27.50
C GLY A 290 15.80 11.37 -28.61
N VAL A 291 15.26 10.17 -28.35
CA VAL A 291 14.37 9.45 -29.29
C VAL A 291 12.87 9.75 -29.07
N GLY A 292 12.54 10.67 -28.16
CA GLY A 292 11.15 11.08 -27.90
C GLY A 292 10.28 10.02 -27.21
N LEU A 293 10.87 9.08 -26.48
CA LEU A 293 10.15 8.02 -25.77
C LEU A 293 9.84 8.37 -24.31
N ALA A 294 10.42 9.43 -23.77
CA ALA A 294 10.35 9.78 -22.36
C ALA A 294 8.91 9.88 -21.83
N ASP A 295 8.03 10.53 -22.56
CA ASP A 295 6.64 10.78 -22.17
C ASP A 295 5.66 9.68 -22.63
N ARG A 296 6.15 8.63 -23.31
CA ARG A 296 5.29 7.51 -23.69
C ARG A 296 4.80 6.75 -22.47
N LEU A 297 3.50 6.49 -22.45
CA LEU A 297 2.88 5.62 -21.45
C LEU A 297 3.08 4.15 -21.82
N VAL A 298 3.54 3.38 -20.83
CA VAL A 298 3.72 1.92 -20.94
C VAL A 298 2.97 1.23 -19.80
N THR A 299 2.36 0.10 -20.11
CA THR A 299 1.74 -0.75 -19.08
C THR A 299 2.78 -1.73 -18.54
N ILE A 300 3.00 -1.71 -17.23
CA ILE A 300 3.89 -2.64 -16.54
C ILE A 300 3.05 -3.64 -15.75
N ASP A 301 3.35 -4.94 -15.94
CA ASP A 301 2.78 -6.06 -15.19
C ASP A 301 3.88 -7.09 -14.95
N LEU A 302 4.47 -7.08 -13.77
CA LEU A 302 5.43 -8.09 -13.33
C LEU A 302 4.75 -9.25 -12.59
N GLY A 303 3.42 -9.16 -12.41
CA GLY A 303 2.61 -10.16 -11.73
C GLY A 303 2.76 -10.16 -10.20
N ASP A 304 3.43 -9.18 -9.64
CA ASP A 304 3.74 -9.04 -8.21
C ASP A 304 2.92 -7.96 -7.50
N ILE A 305 1.90 -7.41 -8.17
CA ILE A 305 0.91 -6.53 -7.57
C ILE A 305 -0.47 -7.11 -7.87
N VAL A 306 -1.34 -7.11 -6.87
CA VAL A 306 -2.68 -7.66 -6.96
C VAL A 306 -3.72 -6.66 -6.47
N THR A 307 -4.93 -6.75 -7.00
CA THR A 307 -6.13 -6.11 -6.44
C THR A 307 -7.08 -7.21 -5.97
N LEU A 308 -7.47 -7.15 -4.70
CA LEU A 308 -8.49 -7.99 -4.09
C LEU A 308 -9.79 -7.19 -4.04
N PHE A 309 -10.89 -7.81 -4.44
CA PHE A 309 -12.26 -7.31 -4.29
C PHE A 309 -12.99 -8.21 -3.30
N ALA A 310 -13.62 -7.61 -2.29
CA ALA A 310 -14.40 -8.35 -1.30
C ALA A 310 -15.65 -7.57 -0.90
N ARG A 311 -16.69 -8.28 -0.49
CA ARG A 311 -17.97 -7.74 -0.07
C ARG A 311 -18.10 -7.84 1.44
N ARG A 312 -18.60 -6.79 2.08
CA ARG A 312 -18.93 -6.83 3.49
C ARG A 312 -19.98 -7.93 3.73
N ARG A 313 -19.69 -8.84 4.66
CA ARG A 313 -20.62 -9.91 5.05
C ARG A 313 -21.84 -9.29 5.73
N SER A 314 -23.04 -9.69 5.29
CA SER A 314 -24.27 -9.25 5.96
C SER A 314 -24.50 -10.02 7.26
N ALA A 315 -25.17 -9.41 8.23
CA ALA A 315 -25.47 -10.05 9.52
C ALA A 315 -26.30 -11.35 9.36
N ASP A 316 -27.10 -11.47 8.30
CA ASP A 316 -27.88 -12.68 7.99
C ASP A 316 -27.01 -13.87 7.59
N SER A 317 -25.85 -13.61 6.95
CA SER A 317 -24.90 -14.67 6.59
C SER A 317 -24.08 -15.21 7.78
N GLU A 318 -23.99 -14.45 8.87
CA GLU A 318 -23.34 -14.91 10.13
C GLU A 318 -24.23 -15.89 10.89
N LEU A 319 -25.56 -15.74 10.80
CA LEU A 319 -26.52 -16.66 11.43
C LEU A 319 -26.54 -18.04 10.76
N ASP A 320 -26.38 -18.11 9.44
CA ASP A 320 -26.34 -19.38 8.69
C ASP A 320 -25.03 -20.16 8.91
N ALA A 321 -23.94 -19.47 9.26
CA ALA A 321 -22.65 -20.11 9.55
C ALA A 321 -22.57 -20.71 10.98
N VAL A 322 -23.48 -20.35 11.87
CA VAL A 322 -23.51 -20.82 13.29
C VAL A 322 -24.48 -22.01 13.51
N LEU A 323 -25.37 -22.28 12.57
CA LEU A 323 -26.29 -23.43 12.68
C LEU A 323 -25.60 -24.70 12.12
N PRO A 324 -25.26 -25.69 12.95
CA PRO A 324 -24.74 -26.97 12.46
C PRO A 324 -25.84 -27.69 11.67
N ARG A 325 -25.46 -28.15 10.46
CA ARG A 325 -26.29 -29.05 9.65
C ARG A 325 -26.33 -30.45 10.27
#